data_1d17271480fc3d3f471a1b3e667c62c5
#
_entry.id   1d17271480fc3d3f471a1b3e667c62c5
#
_cell.length_a   1.000
_cell.length_b   1.000
_cell.length_c   1.000
_cell.angle_alpha   90.00
_cell.angle_beta   90.00
_cell.angle_gamma   90.00
#
_symmetry.space_group_name_H-M   'P 1'
#
loop_
_entity.id
_entity.type
_entity.pdbx_description
1 polymer ?
#
loop_
_entity_poly.entity_id
_entity_poly.type
_entity_poly.pdbx_seq_one_letter_code
_entity_poly.pdbx_strand_id
1 'polypeptide(L)'
;MPELIEAPTRIEAAGNKPKLIDEYIGRVNSGEEGASIAHMRSPGGWVEPGQTPEFDEFTVVLKGALRVEYEGGAMEVNAGQVVVCRGG
;
A
#
# COMPACT_ATOMS: atom_id res chain seq x y z
N MET A 1 -10.11 -24.99 3.11
CA MET A 1 -9.15 -25.42 2.08
C MET A 1 -8.11 -24.32 1.89
N PRO A 2 -6.83 -24.65 1.94
CA PRO A 2 -5.82 -23.66 1.60
C PRO A 2 -5.84 -23.34 0.11
N GLU A 3 -5.53 -22.10 -0.23
CA GLU A 3 -5.45 -21.63 -1.60
C GLU A 3 -4.09 -21.01 -1.84
N LEU A 4 -3.52 -21.24 -3.00
CA LEU A 4 -2.25 -20.66 -3.40
C LEU A 4 -2.50 -19.51 -4.38
N ILE A 5 -1.97 -18.35 -4.07
CA ILE A 5 -1.91 -17.24 -5.02
C ILE A 5 -0.54 -17.29 -5.69
N GLU A 6 -0.48 -17.76 -6.91
CA GLU A 6 0.78 -18.02 -7.60
C GLU A 6 1.52 -16.77 -8.05
N ALA A 7 0.78 -15.72 -8.38
CA ALA A 7 1.36 -14.49 -8.88
C ALA A 7 0.43 -13.30 -8.65
N PRO A 8 0.96 -12.08 -8.59
CA PRO A 8 0.14 -10.89 -8.49
C PRO A 8 -0.33 -10.40 -9.84
N THR A 9 -1.27 -9.44 -9.82
CA THR A 9 -1.64 -8.65 -11.00
C THR A 9 -1.09 -7.24 -10.80
N ARG A 10 -0.40 -6.72 -11.82
CA ARG A 10 0.11 -5.35 -11.77
C ARG A 10 -1.00 -4.35 -12.00
N ILE A 11 -1.08 -3.37 -11.10
CA ILE A 11 -2.11 -2.32 -11.11
C ILE A 11 -1.43 -0.97 -11.30
N GLU A 12 -2.08 -0.06 -12.04
CA GLU A 12 -1.60 1.30 -12.21
C GLU A 12 -1.73 2.09 -10.91
N ALA A 13 -0.74 2.92 -10.64
CA ALA A 13 -0.71 3.77 -9.47
C ALA A 13 -0.93 5.23 -9.83
N ALA A 14 -1.65 5.95 -8.97
CA ALA A 14 -1.72 7.41 -9.02
C ALA A 14 -0.52 7.99 -8.26
N GLY A 15 0.10 9.03 -8.80
CA GLY A 15 1.24 9.67 -8.16
C GLY A 15 2.02 10.53 -9.14
N ASN A 16 3.09 11.16 -8.67
CA ASN A 16 3.90 12.05 -9.47
C ASN A 16 4.99 11.35 -10.29
N LYS A 17 5.23 10.07 -10.02
CA LYS A 17 6.24 9.24 -10.70
C LYS A 17 5.71 7.81 -10.84
N PRO A 18 6.26 7.02 -11.77
CA PRO A 18 5.88 5.62 -11.88
C PRO A 18 6.11 4.86 -10.58
N LYS A 19 5.17 4.02 -10.22
CA LYS A 19 5.21 3.17 -9.04
C LYS A 19 4.69 1.80 -9.43
N LEU A 20 5.32 0.75 -8.93
CA LEU A 20 4.89 -0.63 -9.20
C LEU A 20 3.99 -1.11 -8.07
N ILE A 21 2.77 -1.48 -8.40
CA ILE A 21 1.81 -2.08 -7.46
C ILE A 21 1.49 -3.47 -7.96
N ASP A 22 1.84 -4.47 -7.17
CA ASP A 22 1.53 -5.87 -7.46
C ASP A 22 0.49 -6.36 -6.45
N GLU A 23 -0.76 -6.47 -6.88
CA GLU A 23 -1.85 -6.95 -6.04
C GLU A 23 -1.83 -8.46 -5.98
N TYR A 24 -1.71 -9.03 -4.78
CA TYR A 24 -1.81 -10.47 -4.55
C TYR A 24 -3.22 -10.87 -4.16
N ILE A 25 -3.81 -10.16 -3.22
CA ILE A 25 -5.19 -10.39 -2.77
C ILE A 25 -6.00 -9.14 -3.05
N GLY A 26 -7.14 -9.28 -3.68
CA GLY A 26 -8.02 -8.18 -4.00
C GLY A 26 -8.96 -8.51 -5.13
N ARG A 27 -9.79 -7.55 -5.52
CA ARG A 27 -10.82 -7.76 -6.53
C ARG A 27 -10.26 -8.13 -7.91
N VAL A 28 -9.08 -7.61 -8.24
CA VAL A 28 -8.48 -7.83 -9.56
C VAL A 28 -7.81 -9.18 -9.65
N ASN A 29 -6.93 -9.51 -8.70
CA ASN A 29 -6.11 -10.72 -8.80
C ASN A 29 -6.80 -11.98 -8.29
N SER A 30 -7.51 -11.91 -7.17
CA SER A 30 -8.10 -13.10 -6.54
C SER A 30 -9.61 -13.08 -6.43
N GLY A 31 -10.24 -11.93 -6.75
CA GLY A 31 -11.68 -11.78 -6.58
C GLY A 31 -12.13 -11.55 -5.14
N GLU A 32 -11.18 -11.30 -4.23
CA GLU A 32 -11.48 -11.07 -2.83
C GLU A 32 -12.08 -9.68 -2.60
N GLU A 33 -13.15 -9.60 -1.83
CA GLU A 33 -13.80 -8.33 -1.51
C GLU A 33 -13.58 -7.90 -0.05
N GLY A 34 -13.26 -8.82 0.84
CA GLY A 34 -13.09 -8.54 2.26
C GLY A 34 -11.75 -7.95 2.66
N ALA A 35 -10.73 -8.11 1.83
CA ALA A 35 -9.39 -7.63 2.10
C ALA A 35 -8.60 -7.43 0.82
N SER A 36 -7.51 -6.68 0.90
CA SER A 36 -6.57 -6.59 -0.20
C SER A 36 -5.13 -6.57 0.33
N ILE A 37 -4.23 -7.16 -0.42
CA ILE A 37 -2.80 -7.18 -0.10
C ILE A 37 -2.02 -6.93 -1.37
N ALA A 38 -1.15 -5.93 -1.34
CA ALA A 38 -0.32 -5.59 -2.48
C ALA A 38 1.11 -5.31 -2.04
N HIS A 39 2.07 -5.65 -2.91
CA HIS A 39 3.47 -5.30 -2.73
C HIS A 39 3.75 -4.09 -3.62
N MET A 40 4.25 -3.01 -3.03
CA MET A 40 4.49 -1.76 -3.73
C MET A 40 5.96 -1.43 -3.77
N ARG A 41 6.43 -0.96 -4.93
CA ARG A 41 7.78 -0.44 -5.12
C ARG A 41 7.66 0.97 -5.65
N SER A 42 8.09 1.95 -4.83
CA SER A 42 7.98 3.36 -5.16
C SER A 42 9.36 3.97 -5.36
N PRO A 43 9.57 4.80 -6.40
CA PRO A 43 10.83 5.51 -6.56
C PRO A 43 11.00 6.57 -5.47
N GLY A 44 12.24 6.97 -5.22
CA GLY A 44 12.51 8.08 -4.31
C GLY A 44 11.78 9.35 -4.75
N GLY A 45 11.22 10.06 -3.81
CA GLY A 45 10.45 11.27 -4.10
C GLY A 45 9.06 11.03 -4.66
N TRP A 46 8.57 9.79 -4.65
CA TRP A 46 7.20 9.50 -5.05
C TRP A 46 6.22 10.09 -4.04
N VAL A 47 5.21 10.80 -4.54
CA VAL A 47 4.19 11.43 -3.70
C VAL A 47 2.82 10.93 -4.13
N GLU A 48 2.05 10.43 -3.18
CA GLU A 48 0.68 9.99 -3.39
C GLU A 48 -0.27 11.13 -3.06
N PRO A 49 -1.32 11.33 -3.87
CA PRO A 49 -2.36 12.30 -3.52
C PRO A 49 -2.97 11.97 -2.16
N GLY A 50 -3.22 13.00 -1.35
CA GLY A 50 -3.84 12.83 -0.06
C GLY A 50 -5.26 12.28 -0.19
N GLN A 51 -5.59 11.31 0.63
CA GLN A 51 -6.93 10.74 0.67
C GLN A 51 -7.22 10.16 2.06
N THR A 52 -8.48 10.10 2.41
CA THR A 52 -8.93 9.47 3.64
C THR A 52 -9.50 8.10 3.26
N PRO A 53 -8.91 7.01 3.71
CA PRO A 53 -9.43 5.68 3.38
C PRO A 53 -10.75 5.43 4.09
N GLU A 54 -11.61 4.64 3.47
CA GLU A 54 -12.88 4.22 4.06
C GLU A 54 -12.69 3.02 5.00
N PHE A 55 -11.55 2.38 4.92
CA PHE A 55 -11.21 1.18 5.70
C PHE A 55 -9.80 1.34 6.28
N ASP A 56 -9.48 0.48 7.24
CA ASP A 56 -8.16 0.50 7.85
C ASP A 56 -7.10 0.01 6.87
N GLU A 57 -5.98 0.72 6.81
CA GLU A 57 -4.82 0.33 6.02
C GLU A 57 -3.63 0.07 6.93
N PHE A 58 -2.93 -1.03 6.66
CA PHE A 58 -1.69 -1.40 7.34
C PHE A 58 -0.58 -1.45 6.31
N THR A 59 0.45 -0.64 6.49
CA THR A 59 1.58 -0.62 5.57
C THR A 59 2.84 -1.06 6.29
N VAL A 60 3.42 -2.16 5.82
CA VAL A 60 4.70 -2.67 6.32
C VAL A 60 5.78 -2.19 5.38
N VAL A 61 6.79 -1.51 5.91
CA VAL A 61 7.94 -1.09 5.11
C VAL A 61 8.98 -2.19 5.14
N LEU A 62 9.27 -2.77 3.97
CA LEU A 62 10.23 -3.85 3.85
C LEU A 62 11.64 -3.34 3.58
N LYS A 63 11.76 -2.24 2.83
CA LYS A 63 13.04 -1.67 2.46
C LYS A 63 12.87 -0.16 2.27
N GLY A 64 13.86 0.62 2.71
CA GLY A 64 13.83 2.07 2.59
C GLY A 64 13.01 2.72 3.69
N ALA A 65 12.39 3.84 3.36
CA ALA A 65 11.59 4.62 4.30
C ALA A 65 10.40 5.27 3.61
N LEU A 66 9.35 5.48 4.38
CA LEU A 66 8.13 6.15 3.95
C LEU A 66 7.88 7.33 4.88
N ARG A 67 7.62 8.49 4.31
CA ARG A 67 7.16 9.65 5.08
C ARG A 67 5.65 9.74 4.95
N VAL A 68 4.96 9.75 6.08
CA VAL A 68 3.50 9.89 6.14
C VAL A 68 3.17 11.23 6.74
N GLU A 69 2.45 12.05 5.99
CA GLU A 69 1.98 13.35 6.45
C GLU A 69 0.49 13.25 6.80
N TYR A 70 0.11 13.84 7.92
CA TYR A 70 -1.26 13.81 8.41
C TYR A 70 -1.57 15.14 9.10
N GLU A 71 -2.83 15.36 9.42
CA GLU A 71 -3.23 16.55 10.15
C GLU A 71 -2.56 16.58 11.52
N GLY A 72 -1.75 17.59 11.75
CA GLY A 72 -1.01 17.75 13.00
C GLY A 72 0.45 17.36 12.93
N GLY A 73 0.93 16.77 11.82
CA GLY A 73 2.33 16.44 11.72
C GLY A 73 2.71 15.49 10.60
N ALA A 74 3.84 14.85 10.81
CA ALA A 74 4.37 13.85 9.88
C ALA A 74 5.16 12.81 10.68
N MET A 75 5.30 11.62 10.10
CA MET A 75 6.13 10.56 10.68
C MET A 75 6.94 9.89 9.60
N GLU A 76 8.06 9.33 9.98
CA GLU A 76 8.87 8.50 9.11
C GLU A 76 8.73 7.04 9.54
N VAL A 77 8.44 6.17 8.57
CA VAL A 77 8.30 4.74 8.79
C VAL A 77 9.47 4.06 8.08
N ASN A 78 10.30 3.36 8.83
CA ASN A 78 11.50 2.71 8.30
C ASN A 78 11.29 1.22 8.10
N ALA A 79 12.23 0.59 7.40
CA ALA A 79 12.19 -0.85 7.17
C ALA A 79 12.00 -1.61 8.50
N GLY A 80 11.08 -2.55 8.50
CA GLY A 80 10.72 -3.32 9.69
C GLY A 80 9.63 -2.68 10.54
N GLN A 81 9.15 -1.51 10.16
CA GLN A 81 8.08 -0.81 10.89
C GLN A 81 6.78 -0.84 10.11
N VAL A 82 5.68 -0.59 10.80
CA VAL A 82 4.33 -0.59 10.22
C VAL A 82 3.65 0.73 10.58
N VAL A 83 2.99 1.34 9.60
CA VAL A 83 2.07 2.44 9.86
C VAL A 83 0.64 1.96 9.71
N VAL A 84 -0.22 2.40 10.59
CA VAL A 84 -1.65 2.10 10.59
C VAL A 84 -2.42 3.37 10.29
N CYS A 85 -3.23 3.34 9.24
CA CYS A 85 -4.12 4.44 8.90
C CYS A 85 -5.55 3.95 9.06
N ARG A 86 -6.25 4.48 10.06
CA ARG A 86 -7.63 4.07 10.33
C ARG A 86 -8.60 4.70 9.34
N GLY A 87 -9.60 3.93 8.94
CA GLY A 87 -10.65 4.37 8.06
C GLY A 87 -11.70 5.20 8.79
N GLY A 88 -12.48 5.92 8.03
CA GLY A 88 -13.61 6.71 8.54
C GLY A 88 -13.45 8.21 8.36
#